data_659cf858c15f23350a7fc6b356e1998f
#
_entry.id   659cf858c15f23350a7fc6b356e1998f
#
_cell.length_a   1.000
_cell.length_b   1.000
_cell.length_c   1.000
_cell.angle_alpha   90.00
_cell.angle_beta   90.00
_cell.angle_gamma   90.00
#
_symmetry.space_group_name_H-M   'P 1'
#
loop_
_entity.id
_entity.type
_entity.pdbx_description
1 polymer ?
#
loop_
_entity_poly.entity_id
_entity_poly.type
_entity_poly.pdbx_seq_one_letter_code
_entity_poly.pdbx_strand_id
1 'polypeptide(L)'
;LWPEVNDAVMAGYDSGIISSVSLRVSARASHSAMVSAGMRPGLGVGLHLVLCEGEATLPRKHIPSLVDNSGSFVSQPLEAAWLYRRGGGLREELKAEIRAQIEKLLATGLYMTHMSGHYHLHLHPTVLSILKELASDYPISAIRKPCGSMWRFSRRQSSWDRRAEAVFM
;
A
#
# COMPACT_ATOMS: atom_id res chain seq x y z
N LEU A 1 2.10 -11.05 -1.94
CA LEU A 1 1.96 -11.34 -3.37
C LEU A 1 2.90 -12.48 -3.75
N TRP A 2 2.61 -13.17 -4.83
CA TRP A 2 3.30 -14.37 -5.30
C TRP A 2 4.27 -13.99 -6.42
N PRO A 3 5.40 -14.70 -6.60
CA PRO A 3 6.32 -14.42 -7.70
C PRO A 3 5.65 -14.42 -9.07
N GLU A 4 4.70 -15.32 -9.29
CA GLU A 4 3.97 -15.47 -10.56
C GLU A 4 3.15 -14.22 -10.91
N VAL A 5 2.67 -13.47 -9.91
CA VAL A 5 2.00 -12.19 -10.13
C VAL A 5 2.99 -11.14 -10.62
N ASN A 6 4.21 -11.13 -10.07
CA ASN A 6 5.26 -10.21 -10.53
C ASN A 6 5.60 -10.50 -11.99
N ASP A 7 5.75 -11.79 -12.36
CA ASP A 7 6.07 -12.20 -13.73
C ASP A 7 4.96 -11.80 -14.70
N ALA A 8 3.68 -12.02 -14.33
CA ALA A 8 2.54 -11.61 -15.13
C ALA A 8 2.47 -10.08 -15.34
N VAL A 9 2.77 -9.31 -14.30
CA VAL A 9 2.83 -7.84 -14.38
C VAL A 9 3.95 -7.39 -15.32
N MET A 10 5.13 -8.00 -15.22
CA MET A 10 6.26 -7.66 -16.09
C MET A 10 5.99 -8.04 -17.55
N ALA A 11 5.39 -9.20 -17.81
CA ALA A 11 4.95 -9.59 -19.15
C ALA A 11 3.90 -8.61 -19.71
N GLY A 12 2.98 -8.14 -18.87
CA GLY A 12 2.00 -7.11 -19.24
C GLY A 12 2.64 -5.77 -19.59
N TYR A 13 3.69 -5.36 -18.88
CA TYR A 13 4.49 -4.18 -19.23
C TYR A 13 5.23 -4.39 -20.57
N ASP A 14 5.94 -5.50 -20.70
CA ASP A 14 6.74 -5.80 -21.89
C ASP A 14 5.86 -5.91 -23.16
N SER A 15 4.58 -6.29 -23.01
CA SER A 15 3.58 -6.28 -24.10
C SER A 15 2.86 -4.92 -24.30
N GLY A 16 3.20 -3.90 -23.52
CA GLY A 16 2.60 -2.56 -23.63
C GLY A 16 1.21 -2.39 -23.03
N ILE A 17 0.69 -3.39 -22.30
CA ILE A 17 -0.64 -3.33 -21.67
C ILE A 17 -0.58 -2.58 -20.32
N ILE A 18 0.51 -2.75 -19.56
CA ILE A 18 0.73 -2.13 -18.26
C ILE A 18 1.78 -1.03 -18.39
N SER A 19 1.45 0.18 -17.92
CA SER A 19 2.39 1.30 -17.85
C SER A 19 2.76 1.71 -16.43
N SER A 20 2.00 1.23 -15.43
CA SER A 20 2.16 1.64 -14.04
C SER A 20 1.69 0.55 -13.08
N VAL A 21 2.37 0.42 -11.94
CA VAL A 21 2.07 -0.57 -10.90
C VAL A 21 2.21 0.04 -9.52
N SER A 22 1.49 -0.49 -8.52
CA SER A 22 1.68 -0.16 -7.11
C SER A 22 2.27 -1.36 -6.36
N LEU A 23 3.33 -1.15 -5.62
CA LEU A 23 4.16 -2.17 -5.00
C LEU A 23 3.94 -2.25 -3.48
N ARG A 24 3.66 -3.45 -2.97
CA ARG A 24 3.59 -3.73 -1.52
C ARG A 24 4.98 -4.07 -1.01
N VAL A 25 5.62 -3.14 -0.30
CA VAL A 25 7.01 -3.29 0.15
C VAL A 25 7.22 -4.33 1.25
N SER A 26 6.17 -4.66 2.01
CA SER A 26 6.21 -5.68 3.08
C SER A 26 5.88 -7.10 2.59
N ALA A 27 5.47 -7.27 1.32
CA ALA A 27 5.14 -8.59 0.79
C ALA A 27 6.39 -9.45 0.57
N ARG A 28 6.26 -10.79 0.72
CA ARG A 28 7.39 -11.75 0.59
C ARG A 28 8.09 -11.63 -0.77
N ALA A 29 7.34 -11.45 -1.85
CA ALA A 29 7.89 -11.29 -3.20
C ALA A 29 8.24 -9.84 -3.57
N SER A 30 8.27 -8.90 -2.61
CA SER A 30 8.53 -7.48 -2.89
C SER A 30 9.93 -7.24 -3.44
N HIS A 31 10.94 -7.96 -2.93
CA HIS A 31 12.32 -7.78 -3.38
C HIS A 31 12.47 -8.11 -4.89
N SER A 32 11.95 -9.24 -5.34
CA SER A 32 11.99 -9.61 -6.76
C SER A 32 11.21 -8.61 -7.63
N ALA A 33 10.06 -8.13 -7.14
CA ALA A 33 9.28 -7.10 -7.83
C ALA A 33 10.07 -5.79 -8.00
N MET A 34 10.78 -5.34 -6.95
CA MET A 34 11.61 -4.14 -6.99
C MET A 34 12.76 -4.27 -7.99
N VAL A 35 13.47 -5.41 -7.98
CA VAL A 35 14.55 -5.69 -8.94
C VAL A 35 14.00 -5.69 -10.37
N SER A 36 12.91 -6.40 -10.64
CA SER A 36 12.29 -6.46 -11.97
C SER A 36 11.78 -5.10 -12.45
N ALA A 37 11.25 -4.27 -11.55
CA ALA A 37 10.83 -2.91 -11.88
C ALA A 37 12.03 -2.01 -12.19
N GLY A 38 13.13 -2.15 -11.45
CA GLY A 38 14.38 -1.40 -11.71
C GLY A 38 14.98 -1.63 -13.08
N MET A 39 14.74 -2.80 -13.69
CA MET A 39 15.16 -3.10 -15.07
C MET A 39 14.25 -2.48 -16.15
N ARG A 40 13.17 -1.78 -15.74
CA ARG A 40 12.17 -1.21 -16.66
C ARG A 40 11.96 0.28 -16.37
N PRO A 41 12.85 1.15 -16.79
CA PRO A 41 12.84 2.58 -16.43
C PRO A 41 11.59 3.34 -16.89
N GLY A 42 10.85 2.80 -17.86
CA GLY A 42 9.55 3.35 -18.30
C GLY A 42 8.36 2.92 -17.47
N LEU A 43 8.51 1.96 -16.55
CA LEU A 43 7.42 1.50 -15.69
C LEU A 43 7.21 2.49 -14.54
N GLY A 44 6.01 3.08 -14.46
CA GLY A 44 5.62 3.90 -13.32
C GLY A 44 5.45 3.04 -12.05
N VAL A 45 6.24 3.27 -11.03
CA VAL A 45 6.16 2.53 -9.77
C VAL A 45 5.58 3.39 -8.67
N GLY A 46 4.50 2.93 -8.04
CA GLY A 46 3.89 3.55 -6.86
C GLY A 46 4.04 2.69 -5.61
N LEU A 47 3.79 3.29 -4.45
CA LEU A 47 3.66 2.58 -3.19
C LEU A 47 2.21 2.11 -2.99
N HIS A 48 2.01 0.82 -2.76
CA HIS A 48 0.75 0.31 -2.22
C HIS A 48 0.85 0.22 -0.70
N LEU A 49 0.37 1.26 -0.04
CA LEU A 49 0.43 1.39 1.42
C LEU A 49 -0.45 0.32 2.09
N VAL A 50 0.14 -0.46 2.99
CA VAL A 50 -0.53 -1.53 3.74
C VAL A 50 -0.61 -1.13 5.21
N LEU A 51 -1.83 -0.98 5.70
CA LEU A 51 -2.14 -0.66 7.10
C LEU A 51 -3.23 -1.60 7.66
N CYS A 52 -3.55 -2.68 6.95
CA CYS A 52 -4.54 -3.69 7.31
C CYS A 52 -4.23 -4.96 6.52
N GLU A 53 -4.50 -6.13 7.07
CA GLU A 53 -4.35 -7.44 6.39
C GLU A 53 -2.97 -7.62 5.75
N GLY A 54 -1.93 -7.69 6.58
CA GLY A 54 -0.55 -7.91 6.14
C GLY A 54 0.47 -7.65 7.22
N GLU A 55 1.71 -7.96 6.90
CA GLU A 55 2.84 -7.72 7.80
C GLU A 55 3.26 -6.25 7.74
N ALA A 56 3.63 -5.70 8.90
CA ALA A 56 4.18 -4.36 8.99
C ALA A 56 5.64 -4.33 8.49
N THR A 57 6.12 -3.14 8.15
CA THR A 57 7.51 -2.91 7.79
C THR A 57 8.38 -2.76 9.02
N LEU A 58 7.87 -2.09 10.05
CA LEU A 58 8.55 -1.93 11.32
C LEU A 58 8.29 -3.12 12.25
N PRO A 59 9.29 -3.50 13.08
CA PRO A 59 9.08 -4.49 14.12
C PRO A 59 8.11 -3.97 15.20
N ARG A 60 7.33 -4.89 15.78
CA ARG A 60 6.30 -4.60 16.80
C ARG A 60 6.76 -3.68 17.93
N LYS A 61 8.01 -3.76 18.36
CA LYS A 61 8.55 -2.91 19.44
C LYS A 61 8.44 -1.40 19.17
N HIS A 62 8.34 -0.99 17.90
CA HIS A 62 8.20 0.41 17.48
C HIS A 62 6.75 0.81 17.22
N ILE A 63 5.87 -0.17 16.99
CA ILE A 63 4.45 0.05 16.63
C ILE A 63 3.53 -0.93 17.37
N PRO A 64 3.68 -1.08 18.70
CA PRO A 64 2.98 -2.11 19.47
C PRO A 64 1.45 -1.99 19.43
N SER A 65 0.92 -0.80 19.17
CA SER A 65 -0.54 -0.56 19.11
C SER A 65 -1.15 -0.88 17.76
N LEU A 66 -0.34 -1.07 16.71
CA LEU A 66 -0.82 -1.31 15.34
C LEU A 66 -0.84 -2.78 14.95
N VAL A 67 0.00 -3.60 15.58
CA VAL A 67 0.22 -4.99 15.17
C VAL A 67 0.12 -5.96 16.33
N ASP A 68 -0.22 -7.19 16.02
CA ASP A 68 -0.26 -8.30 16.95
C ASP A 68 1.16 -8.83 17.28
N ASN A 69 1.24 -9.94 18.01
CA ASN A 69 2.51 -10.58 18.39
C ASN A 69 3.30 -11.13 17.20
N SER A 70 2.66 -11.36 16.06
CA SER A 70 3.30 -11.82 14.82
C SER A 70 3.84 -10.67 13.98
N GLY A 71 3.55 -9.41 14.32
CA GLY A 71 3.88 -8.24 13.52
C GLY A 71 2.87 -7.98 12.39
N SER A 72 1.68 -8.58 12.48
CA SER A 72 0.62 -8.42 11.49
C SER A 72 -0.39 -7.37 11.94
N PHE A 73 -0.87 -6.57 10.99
CA PHE A 73 -2.00 -5.66 11.20
C PHE A 73 -3.30 -6.42 11.42
N VAL A 74 -4.29 -5.77 12.02
CA VAL A 74 -5.67 -6.28 12.08
C VAL A 74 -6.15 -6.63 10.67
N SER A 75 -6.91 -7.73 10.56
CA SER A 75 -7.37 -8.24 9.25
C SER A 75 -8.62 -7.54 8.72
N GLN A 76 -9.38 -6.87 9.59
CA GLN A 76 -10.65 -6.25 9.23
C GLN A 76 -10.48 -4.75 8.96
N PRO A 77 -10.80 -4.24 7.74
CA PRO A 77 -10.62 -2.83 7.38
C PRO A 77 -11.40 -1.86 8.27
N LEU A 78 -12.60 -2.23 8.72
CA LEU A 78 -13.40 -1.42 9.62
C LEU A 78 -12.76 -1.32 11.01
N GLU A 79 -12.21 -2.41 11.52
CA GLU A 79 -11.48 -2.42 12.78
C GLU A 79 -10.25 -1.52 12.72
N ALA A 80 -9.47 -1.61 11.65
CA ALA A 80 -8.35 -0.73 11.39
C ALA A 80 -8.79 0.75 11.37
N ALA A 81 -9.87 1.07 10.65
CA ALA A 81 -10.38 2.43 10.58
C ALA A 81 -10.84 2.96 11.94
N TRP A 82 -11.48 2.15 12.77
CA TRP A 82 -11.84 2.53 14.15
C TRP A 82 -10.60 2.72 15.03
N LEU A 83 -9.61 1.83 14.91
CA LEU A 83 -8.35 1.92 15.64
C LEU A 83 -7.64 3.24 15.34
N TYR A 84 -7.54 3.63 14.07
CA TYR A 84 -6.80 4.82 13.62
C TYR A 84 -7.47 6.16 13.99
N ARG A 85 -8.69 6.13 14.51
CA ARG A 85 -9.35 7.32 15.08
C ARG A 85 -8.89 7.68 16.49
N ARG A 86 -8.21 6.78 17.20
CA ARG A 86 -7.86 6.98 18.62
C ARG A 86 -6.86 8.12 18.86
N GLY A 87 -6.06 8.50 17.86
CA GLY A 87 -5.08 9.60 18.00
C GLY A 87 -3.94 9.29 18.97
N GLY A 88 -3.30 10.33 19.47
CA GLY A 88 -2.20 10.21 20.45
C GLY A 88 -1.02 9.40 19.97
N GLY A 89 -0.45 8.54 20.82
CA GLY A 89 0.71 7.72 20.51
C GLY A 89 0.51 6.79 19.31
N LEU A 90 -0.71 6.31 19.08
CA LEU A 90 -1.03 5.48 17.92
C LEU A 90 -0.84 6.22 16.60
N ARG A 91 -1.11 7.54 16.57
CA ARG A 91 -0.87 8.38 15.38
C ARG A 91 0.63 8.44 15.04
N GLU A 92 1.49 8.54 16.04
CA GLU A 92 2.95 8.55 15.83
C GLU A 92 3.45 7.18 15.35
N GLU A 93 2.90 6.09 15.88
CA GLU A 93 3.19 4.74 15.38
C GLU A 93 2.77 4.59 13.90
N LEU A 94 1.56 5.05 13.54
CA LEU A 94 1.11 5.09 12.13
C LEU A 94 2.05 5.90 11.25
N LYS A 95 2.47 7.08 11.71
CA LYS A 95 3.39 7.94 10.97
C LYS A 95 4.75 7.26 10.76
N ALA A 96 5.26 6.59 11.80
CA ALA A 96 6.51 5.84 11.72
C ALA A 96 6.42 4.69 10.70
N GLU A 97 5.33 3.90 10.73
CA GLU A 97 5.13 2.79 9.80
C GLU A 97 4.96 3.27 8.35
N ILE A 98 4.15 4.32 8.13
CA ILE A 98 3.98 4.89 6.79
C ILE A 98 5.31 5.39 6.24
N ARG A 99 6.10 6.08 7.06
CA ARG A 99 7.46 6.52 6.71
C ARG A 99 8.33 5.34 6.33
N ALA A 100 8.35 4.28 7.14
CA ALA A 100 9.17 3.10 6.87
C ALA A 100 8.80 2.41 5.54
N GLN A 101 7.52 2.37 5.19
CA GLN A 101 7.10 1.82 3.90
C GLN A 101 7.57 2.69 2.72
N ILE A 102 7.49 4.02 2.85
CA ILE A 102 8.00 4.96 1.85
C ILE A 102 9.51 4.81 1.69
N GLU A 103 10.25 4.85 2.80
CA GLU A 103 11.72 4.74 2.81
C GLU A 103 12.20 3.41 2.24
N LYS A 104 11.49 2.31 2.53
CA LYS A 104 11.81 0.99 1.99
C LYS A 104 11.66 0.93 0.47
N LEU A 105 10.68 1.63 -0.11
CA LEU A 105 10.56 1.76 -1.56
C LEU A 105 11.70 2.63 -2.11
N LEU A 106 11.93 3.80 -1.55
CA LEU A 106 12.92 4.76 -2.03
C LEU A 106 14.36 4.23 -1.91
N ALA A 107 14.65 3.42 -0.90
CA ALA A 107 15.96 2.77 -0.71
C ALA A 107 16.35 1.82 -1.87
N THR A 108 15.41 1.43 -2.71
CA THR A 108 15.68 0.64 -3.93
C THR A 108 16.21 1.47 -5.10
N GLY A 109 16.20 2.80 -4.99
CA GLY A 109 16.51 3.73 -6.07
C GLY A 109 15.34 3.93 -7.06
N LEU A 110 14.19 3.28 -6.86
CA LEU A 110 13.01 3.49 -7.68
C LEU A 110 12.37 4.86 -7.38
N TYR A 111 11.98 5.55 -8.45
CA TYR A 111 11.22 6.79 -8.31
C TYR A 111 9.74 6.48 -8.03
N MET A 112 9.23 7.00 -6.92
CA MET A 112 7.83 6.83 -6.53
C MET A 112 6.94 7.79 -7.32
N THR A 113 6.18 7.26 -8.29
CA THR A 113 5.30 8.07 -9.15
C THR A 113 3.95 8.37 -8.53
N HIS A 114 3.45 7.47 -7.68
CA HIS A 114 2.12 7.59 -7.04
C HIS A 114 2.02 6.75 -5.79
N MET A 115 0.92 6.95 -5.05
CA MET A 115 0.57 6.15 -3.88
C MET A 115 -0.88 5.64 -4.00
N SER A 116 -1.08 4.40 -3.63
CA SER A 116 -2.39 3.79 -3.39
C SER A 116 -2.40 3.15 -2.00
N GLY A 117 -3.51 2.57 -1.56
CA GLY A 117 -3.54 1.91 -0.25
C GLY A 117 -4.52 0.75 -0.22
N HIS A 118 -4.13 -0.28 0.51
CA HIS A 118 -4.92 -1.47 0.73
C HIS A 118 -6.24 -1.09 1.42
N TYR A 119 -7.35 -1.60 0.93
CA TYR A 119 -8.71 -1.21 1.36
C TYR A 119 -8.97 0.30 1.38
N HIS A 120 -8.23 1.06 0.59
CA HIS A 120 -8.32 2.52 0.53
C HIS A 120 -8.07 3.24 1.86
N LEU A 121 -7.43 2.58 2.84
CA LEU A 121 -7.12 3.17 4.15
C LEU A 121 -6.21 4.41 4.06
N HIS A 122 -5.49 4.60 2.96
CA HIS A 122 -4.76 5.85 2.69
C HIS A 122 -5.66 7.09 2.62
N LEU A 123 -7.00 6.92 2.42
CA LEU A 123 -7.99 8.00 2.46
C LEU A 123 -8.63 8.19 3.83
N HIS A 124 -8.29 7.35 4.83
CA HIS A 124 -8.74 7.56 6.20
C HIS A 124 -8.26 8.93 6.71
N PRO A 125 -9.11 9.75 7.37
CA PRO A 125 -8.74 11.12 7.75
C PRO A 125 -7.40 11.25 8.48
N THR A 126 -7.12 10.37 9.45
CA THR A 126 -5.85 10.34 10.19
C THR A 126 -4.69 10.01 9.26
N VAL A 127 -4.83 8.97 8.42
CA VAL A 127 -3.76 8.56 7.49
C VAL A 127 -3.51 9.63 6.44
N LEU A 128 -4.55 10.21 5.88
CA LEU A 128 -4.43 11.30 4.89
C LEU A 128 -3.76 12.55 5.49
N SER A 129 -4.06 12.86 6.76
CA SER A 129 -3.36 13.94 7.48
C SER A 129 -1.87 13.66 7.63
N ILE A 130 -1.50 12.43 7.98
CA ILE A 130 -0.10 11.99 8.07
C ILE A 130 0.58 12.07 6.69
N LEU A 131 -0.08 11.60 5.64
CA LEU A 131 0.47 11.66 4.28
C LEU A 131 0.71 13.10 3.82
N LYS A 132 -0.17 14.04 4.19
CA LYS A 132 0.04 15.47 3.90
C LYS A 132 1.27 16.04 4.62
N GLU A 133 1.51 15.62 5.86
CA GLU A 133 2.72 16.02 6.60
C GLU A 133 3.98 15.43 5.96
N LEU A 134 3.95 14.14 5.60
CA LEU A 134 5.09 13.47 4.98
C LEU A 134 5.37 13.97 3.55
N ALA A 135 4.40 14.57 2.88
CA ALA A 135 4.59 15.11 1.53
C ALA A 135 5.56 16.30 1.45
N SER A 136 5.91 16.93 2.60
CA SER A 136 6.99 17.92 2.64
C SER A 136 8.39 17.29 2.59
N ASP A 137 8.51 16.05 3.05
CA ASP A 137 9.80 15.38 3.22
C ASP A 137 10.04 14.30 2.14
N TYR A 138 8.96 13.80 1.53
CA TYR A 138 8.98 12.69 0.57
C TYR A 138 8.26 13.04 -0.73
N PRO A 139 8.65 12.45 -1.88
CA PRO A 139 8.07 12.77 -3.20
C PRO A 139 6.68 12.14 -3.39
N ILE A 140 5.71 12.52 -2.57
CA ILE A 140 4.31 12.07 -2.69
C ILE A 140 3.59 13.01 -3.66
N SER A 141 3.76 12.77 -4.97
CA SER A 141 3.21 13.66 -6.01
C SER A 141 1.77 13.34 -6.41
N ALA A 142 1.34 12.10 -6.24
CA ALA A 142 -0.01 11.66 -6.59
C ALA A 142 -0.54 10.59 -5.63
N ILE A 143 -1.82 10.69 -5.27
CA ILE A 143 -2.53 9.71 -4.46
C ILE A 143 -3.75 9.22 -5.25
N ARG A 144 -3.89 7.88 -5.37
CA ARG A 144 -5.03 7.27 -6.06
C ARG A 144 -6.32 7.57 -5.32
N LYS A 145 -7.27 8.20 -6.02
CA LYS A 145 -8.65 8.36 -5.56
C LYS A 145 -9.53 7.35 -6.29
N PRO A 146 -10.20 6.42 -5.59
CA PRO A 146 -11.17 5.54 -6.24
C PRO A 146 -12.30 6.37 -6.84
N CYS A 147 -12.56 6.17 -8.12
CA CYS A 147 -13.68 6.80 -8.82
C CYS A 147 -14.94 5.95 -8.59
N GLY A 148 -15.90 6.48 -7.88
CA GLY A 148 -17.19 5.83 -7.64
C GLY A 148 -17.92 6.46 -6.46
N SER A 149 -19.25 6.46 -6.52
CA SER A 149 -20.08 6.80 -5.36
C SER A 149 -19.94 5.67 -4.34
N MET A 150 -19.59 5.97 -3.10
CA MET A 150 -19.57 5.00 -1.98
C MET A 150 -20.89 4.21 -1.86
N TRP A 151 -21.99 4.77 -2.35
CA TRP A 151 -23.31 4.13 -2.44
C TRP A 151 -23.37 2.97 -3.45
N ARG A 152 -22.55 2.95 -4.47
CA ARG A 152 -22.48 1.84 -5.43
C ARG A 152 -21.65 0.68 -4.92
N PHE A 153 -20.69 0.92 -4.02
CA PHE A 153 -19.83 -0.11 -3.45
C PHE A 153 -20.59 -1.04 -2.49
N SER A 154 -21.53 -0.50 -1.70
CA SER A 154 -22.28 -1.29 -0.71
C SER A 154 -23.29 -2.28 -1.33
N ARG A 155 -23.65 -2.11 -2.59
CA ARG A 155 -24.66 -2.98 -3.27
C ARG A 155 -24.09 -4.05 -4.18
N ARG A 156 -22.78 -4.13 -4.38
CA ARG A 156 -22.14 -5.06 -5.32
C ARG A 156 -21.00 -5.88 -4.72
N GLN A 157 -21.09 -6.26 -3.45
CA GLN A 157 -20.27 -7.34 -2.90
C GLN A 157 -20.85 -8.70 -3.33
N SER A 158 -20.90 -8.95 -4.62
CA SER A 158 -21.10 -10.28 -5.16
C SER A 158 -19.73 -10.93 -5.39
N SER A 159 -19.70 -12.25 -5.47
CA SER A 159 -18.53 -13.12 -5.58
C SER A 159 -17.50 -12.79 -6.70
N TRP A 160 -17.79 -11.79 -7.52
CA TRP A 160 -16.91 -11.31 -8.60
C TRP A 160 -15.83 -10.36 -8.11
N ASP A 161 -16.06 -9.59 -7.04
CA ASP A 161 -15.11 -8.59 -6.55
C ASP A 161 -13.84 -9.22 -5.97
N ARG A 162 -13.95 -10.39 -5.35
CA ARG A 162 -12.80 -11.16 -4.83
C ARG A 162 -11.83 -11.68 -5.91
N ARG A 163 -12.30 -11.83 -7.14
CA ARG A 163 -11.45 -12.26 -8.27
C ARG A 163 -10.85 -11.07 -9.01
N ALA A 164 -11.54 -9.93 -9.03
CA ALA A 164 -11.02 -8.70 -9.65
C ALA A 164 -9.92 -8.04 -8.81
N GLU A 165 -10.00 -8.12 -7.46
CA GLU A 165 -8.92 -7.65 -6.58
C GLU A 165 -7.63 -8.46 -6.74
N ALA A 166 -7.72 -9.74 -7.12
CA ALA A 166 -6.55 -10.58 -7.40
C ALA A 166 -5.84 -10.23 -8.72
N VAL A 167 -6.49 -9.51 -9.63
CA VAL A 167 -5.95 -9.16 -10.96
C VAL A 167 -5.38 -7.73 -10.99
N PHE A 168 -5.74 -6.87 -10.03
CA PHE A 168 -5.30 -5.46 -10.00
C PHE A 168 -4.54 -5.06 -8.72
N MET A 169 -4.02 -6.04 -7.96
CA MET A 169 -3.14 -5.76 -6.82
C MET A 169 -1.68 -5.97 -7.15
#